data_193e10421bfc9b40a80e1cfc68e5ad80
#
_entry.id   193e10421bfc9b40a80e1cfc68e5ad80
#
_cell.length_a   1.000
_cell.length_b   1.000
_cell.length_c   1.000
_cell.angle_alpha   90.00
_cell.angle_beta   90.00
_cell.angle_gamma   90.00
#
_symmetry.space_group_name_H-M   'P 1'
#
loop_
_entity.id
_entity.type
_entity.pdbx_description
1 polymer ?
#
loop_
_entity_poly.entity_id
_entity_poly.type
_entity_poly.pdbx_seq_one_letter_code
_entity_poly.pdbx_strand_id
1 'polypeptide(L)'
;MIKVLCLDYDNTVFDHRAGKIPESAEKALEAVRGKCRIVLASGRFFNDVWNAPIKELIKPDGIIHSNGSMVEAEGLVLKETFLDPKLQKEVLDFAYTHELCLGGLYEGKWYTTNPEKQLSRWKGKEQLFRRELHDAGMLYEIPMHALSLDDTVEAARLIAENFPGLRTPLMNEITGGADVIPSYLSKAYGLTLLLKHWGLGFAETAAVGDSMNDLEMIQAAGVGIAMGNGVSALKEAADFVTADISEDGLKRALEYLELLS
;
A
#
# COMPACT_ATOMS: atom_id res chain seq x y z
N MET A 1 5.49 -10.64 23.43
CA MET A 1 5.08 -11.71 22.47
C MET A 1 4.25 -11.06 21.38
N ILE A 2 4.60 -11.29 20.12
CA ILE A 2 3.90 -10.74 18.96
C ILE A 2 2.56 -11.46 18.79
N LYS A 3 1.49 -10.67 18.72
CA LYS A 3 0.11 -11.14 18.50
C LYS A 3 -0.46 -10.67 17.15
N VAL A 4 0.15 -9.66 16.54
CA VAL A 4 -0.24 -9.11 15.24
C VAL A 4 1.01 -8.99 14.37
N LEU A 5 0.94 -9.53 13.16
CA LEU A 5 1.94 -9.40 12.12
C LEU A 5 1.34 -8.57 10.98
N CYS A 6 1.76 -7.31 10.86
CA CYS A 6 1.30 -6.39 9.83
C CYS A 6 2.30 -6.36 8.68
N LEU A 7 1.86 -6.72 7.49
CA LEU A 7 2.68 -6.90 6.30
C LEU A 7 2.25 -5.94 5.20
N ASP A 8 3.19 -5.20 4.64
CA ASP A 8 3.00 -4.65 3.32
C ASP A 8 2.94 -5.76 2.27
N TYR A 9 2.36 -5.46 1.09
CA TYR A 9 2.21 -6.46 0.02
C TYR A 9 3.30 -6.36 -1.04
N ASP A 10 3.45 -5.21 -1.66
CA ASP A 10 4.29 -5.01 -2.84
C ASP A 10 5.77 -4.96 -2.46
N ASN A 11 6.60 -5.83 -3.03
CA ASN A 11 8.02 -6.04 -2.70
C ASN A 11 8.33 -6.41 -1.23
N THR A 12 7.29 -6.74 -0.46
CA THR A 12 7.40 -7.30 0.90
C THR A 12 6.90 -8.75 0.93
N VAL A 13 5.67 -9.00 0.48
CA VAL A 13 5.09 -10.34 0.31
C VAL A 13 5.20 -10.79 -1.15
N PHE A 14 4.90 -9.91 -2.11
CA PHE A 14 4.91 -10.18 -3.55
C PHE A 14 6.13 -9.56 -4.22
N ASP A 15 6.95 -10.40 -4.86
CA ASP A 15 8.12 -9.95 -5.62
C ASP A 15 7.73 -9.55 -7.05
N HIS A 16 7.74 -8.23 -7.33
CA HIS A 16 7.44 -7.69 -8.65
C HIS A 16 8.44 -8.10 -9.73
N ARG A 17 9.69 -8.37 -9.37
CA ARG A 17 10.73 -8.81 -10.31
C ARG A 17 10.48 -10.25 -10.76
N ALA A 18 10.04 -11.11 -9.84
CA ALA A 18 9.71 -12.51 -10.11
C ALA A 18 8.26 -12.71 -10.56
N GLY A 19 7.37 -11.71 -10.33
CA GLY A 19 5.95 -11.77 -10.65
C GLY A 19 5.16 -12.77 -9.80
N LYS A 20 5.64 -13.07 -8.58
CA LYS A 20 5.02 -14.06 -7.68
C LYS A 20 5.39 -13.81 -6.21
N ILE A 21 4.68 -14.47 -5.31
CA ILE A 21 5.11 -14.60 -3.92
C ILE A 21 6.23 -15.66 -3.87
N PRO A 22 7.37 -15.40 -3.21
CA PRO A 22 8.40 -16.42 -2.99
C PRO A 22 7.85 -17.63 -2.22
N GLU A 23 8.22 -18.84 -2.61
CA GLU A 23 7.75 -20.08 -1.95
C GLU A 23 8.09 -20.11 -0.45
N SER A 24 9.23 -19.54 -0.07
CA SER A 24 9.65 -19.40 1.32
C SER A 24 8.70 -18.49 2.11
N ALA A 25 8.20 -17.41 1.49
CA ALA A 25 7.23 -16.50 2.09
C ALA A 25 5.86 -17.16 2.27
N GLU A 26 5.38 -17.91 1.26
CA GLU A 26 4.12 -18.67 1.36
C GLU A 26 4.17 -19.67 2.52
N LYS A 27 5.25 -20.46 2.62
CA LYS A 27 5.46 -21.44 3.69
C LYS A 27 5.56 -20.77 5.06
N ALA A 28 6.25 -19.63 5.14
CA ALA A 28 6.40 -18.87 6.37
C ALA A 28 5.06 -18.28 6.85
N LEU A 29 4.26 -17.72 5.95
CA LEU A 29 2.91 -17.24 6.27
C LEU A 29 1.99 -18.37 6.75
N GLU A 30 2.05 -19.54 6.13
CA GLU A 30 1.26 -20.68 6.57
C GLU A 30 1.70 -21.16 7.96
N ALA A 31 2.99 -21.16 8.27
CA ALA A 31 3.54 -21.58 9.56
C ALA A 31 3.17 -20.65 10.73
N VAL A 32 2.86 -19.39 10.48
CA VAL A 32 2.46 -18.42 11.52
C VAL A 32 0.95 -18.34 11.72
N ARG A 33 0.15 -18.99 10.86
CA ARG A 33 -1.31 -19.03 11.04
C ARG A 33 -1.67 -19.65 12.39
N GLY A 34 -2.58 -18.98 13.09
CA GLY A 34 -3.00 -19.39 14.43
C GLY A 34 -2.02 -19.04 15.57
N LYS A 35 -0.78 -18.59 15.25
CA LYS A 35 0.16 -18.08 16.25
C LYS A 35 -0.04 -16.58 16.49
N CYS A 36 -0.28 -15.82 15.44
CA CYS A 36 -0.60 -14.39 15.49
C CYS A 36 -1.63 -14.06 14.40
N ARG A 37 -2.29 -12.90 14.52
CA ARG A 37 -3.16 -12.35 13.48
C ARG A 37 -2.30 -11.80 12.36
N ILE A 38 -2.68 -12.07 11.11
CA ILE A 38 -2.02 -11.55 9.92
C ILE A 38 -2.83 -10.35 9.41
N VAL A 39 -2.18 -9.21 9.29
CA VAL A 39 -2.74 -7.99 8.67
C VAL A 39 -2.03 -7.73 7.36
N LEU A 40 -2.80 -7.51 6.31
CA LEU A 40 -2.30 -7.04 5.01
C LEU A 40 -2.54 -5.54 4.90
N ALA A 41 -1.48 -4.73 4.75
CA ALA A 41 -1.53 -3.28 4.67
C ALA A 41 -0.91 -2.78 3.36
N SER A 42 -1.69 -2.10 2.50
CA SER A 42 -1.21 -1.72 1.17
C SER A 42 -1.83 -0.41 0.67
N GLY A 43 -1.18 0.21 -0.32
CA GLY A 43 -1.79 1.23 -1.17
C GLY A 43 -2.89 0.68 -2.08
N ARG A 44 -2.94 -0.65 -2.28
CA ARG A 44 -3.97 -1.30 -3.11
C ARG A 44 -5.33 -1.30 -2.43
N PHE A 45 -6.37 -1.24 -3.27
CA PHE A 45 -7.74 -1.54 -2.85
C PHE A 45 -8.05 -3.00 -3.19
N PHE A 46 -8.15 -3.87 -2.17
CA PHE A 46 -8.28 -5.31 -2.37
C PHE A 46 -9.71 -5.79 -2.67
N ASN A 47 -10.67 -4.90 -2.75
CA ASN A 47 -12.05 -5.25 -3.14
C ASN A 47 -12.32 -5.00 -4.62
N ASP A 48 -11.33 -4.55 -5.40
CA ASP A 48 -11.43 -4.51 -6.85
C ASP A 48 -11.17 -5.87 -7.50
N VAL A 49 -11.60 -6.04 -8.74
CA VAL A 49 -11.54 -7.31 -9.49
C VAL A 49 -10.12 -7.84 -9.71
N TRP A 50 -9.10 -6.98 -9.68
CA TRP A 50 -7.70 -7.35 -9.92
C TRP A 50 -6.98 -7.77 -8.64
N ASN A 51 -7.33 -7.15 -7.53
CA ASN A 51 -6.66 -7.35 -6.25
C ASN A 51 -7.42 -8.32 -5.33
N ALA A 52 -8.72 -8.52 -5.53
CA ALA A 52 -9.52 -9.43 -4.70
C ALA A 52 -8.94 -10.85 -4.56
N PRO A 53 -8.34 -11.49 -5.60
CA PRO A 53 -7.72 -12.79 -5.47
C PRO A 53 -6.55 -12.86 -4.46
N ILE A 54 -5.92 -11.71 -4.16
CA ILE A 54 -4.83 -11.64 -3.18
C ILE A 54 -5.35 -11.99 -1.77
N LYS A 55 -6.56 -11.57 -1.43
CA LYS A 55 -7.19 -11.90 -0.14
C LYS A 55 -7.35 -13.40 0.05
N GLU A 56 -7.77 -14.10 -1.01
CA GLU A 56 -7.93 -15.56 -0.99
C GLU A 56 -6.60 -16.29 -0.83
N LEU A 57 -5.52 -15.72 -1.39
CA LEU A 57 -4.19 -16.29 -1.30
C LEU A 57 -3.56 -16.06 0.08
N ILE A 58 -3.60 -14.82 0.59
CA ILE A 58 -2.98 -14.44 1.86
C ILE A 58 -3.85 -14.84 3.06
N LYS A 59 -5.18 -14.81 2.93
CA LYS A 59 -6.17 -15.06 4.00
C LYS A 59 -5.85 -14.27 5.28
N PRO A 60 -5.77 -12.94 5.20
CA PRO A 60 -5.46 -12.11 6.36
C PRO A 60 -6.65 -12.05 7.34
N ASP A 61 -6.36 -11.85 8.64
CA ASP A 61 -7.36 -11.58 9.66
C ASP A 61 -7.86 -10.15 9.63
N GLY A 62 -7.02 -9.22 9.11
CA GLY A 62 -7.36 -7.83 8.91
C GLY A 62 -6.72 -7.26 7.65
N ILE A 63 -7.36 -6.26 7.04
CA ILE A 63 -6.87 -5.60 5.83
C ILE A 63 -6.94 -4.09 5.99
N ILE A 64 -5.85 -3.44 5.60
CA ILE A 64 -5.73 -1.99 5.49
C ILE A 64 -5.56 -1.67 4.01
N HIS A 65 -6.65 -1.21 3.37
CA HIS A 65 -6.69 -0.84 1.96
C HIS A 65 -6.29 0.62 1.77
N SER A 66 -5.71 0.92 0.60
CA SER A 66 -5.43 2.28 0.12
C SER A 66 -4.85 3.18 1.22
N ASN A 67 -3.78 2.68 1.89
CA ASN A 67 -3.10 3.36 2.99
C ASN A 67 -4.02 3.79 4.14
N GLY A 68 -5.04 2.99 4.47
CA GLY A 68 -5.92 3.24 5.63
C GLY A 68 -7.24 3.92 5.30
N SER A 69 -7.59 4.11 4.03
CA SER A 69 -8.89 4.66 3.64
C SER A 69 -10.04 3.69 3.89
N MET A 70 -9.77 2.39 3.83
CA MET A 70 -10.71 1.36 4.27
C MET A 70 -9.99 0.32 5.13
N VAL A 71 -10.63 -0.11 6.21
CA VAL A 71 -10.10 -1.09 7.15
C VAL A 71 -11.14 -2.17 7.40
N GLU A 72 -10.74 -3.41 7.19
CA GLU A 72 -11.56 -4.61 7.40
C GLU A 72 -10.94 -5.52 8.46
N ALA A 73 -11.76 -6.16 9.28
CA ALA A 73 -11.37 -7.24 10.16
C ALA A 73 -12.42 -8.35 10.12
N GLU A 74 -12.00 -9.58 9.92
CA GLU A 74 -12.87 -10.76 10.01
C GLU A 74 -14.13 -10.65 9.12
N GLY A 75 -14.00 -10.00 7.96
CA GLY A 75 -15.09 -9.73 7.01
C GLY A 75 -15.98 -8.55 7.35
N LEU A 76 -15.67 -7.78 8.41
CA LEU A 76 -16.40 -6.58 8.80
C LEU A 76 -15.63 -5.33 8.39
N VAL A 77 -16.30 -4.37 7.76
CA VAL A 77 -15.74 -3.05 7.50
C VAL A 77 -15.78 -2.24 8.79
N LEU A 78 -14.61 -1.97 9.38
CA LEU A 78 -14.47 -1.16 10.60
C LEU A 78 -14.51 0.33 10.29
N LYS A 79 -13.97 0.72 9.15
CA LYS A 79 -13.91 2.10 8.67
C LYS A 79 -13.83 2.12 7.16
N GLU A 80 -14.54 3.06 6.55
CA GLU A 80 -14.42 3.40 5.14
C GLU A 80 -14.40 4.93 5.01
N THR A 81 -13.48 5.43 4.20
CA THR A 81 -13.26 6.85 3.98
C THR A 81 -13.02 7.09 2.50
N PHE A 82 -13.74 8.03 1.94
CA PHE A 82 -13.53 8.53 0.58
C PHE A 82 -12.82 9.89 0.63
N LEU A 83 -12.23 10.27 -0.47
CA LEU A 83 -11.78 11.65 -0.68
C LEU A 83 -12.97 12.60 -0.56
N ASP A 84 -12.76 13.77 0.00
CA ASP A 84 -13.77 14.82 -0.04
C ASP A 84 -14.11 15.14 -1.49
N PRO A 85 -15.40 15.14 -1.91
CA PRO A 85 -15.76 15.27 -3.32
C PRO A 85 -15.29 16.58 -3.95
N LYS A 86 -15.24 17.68 -3.18
CA LYS A 86 -14.75 18.97 -3.67
C LYS A 86 -13.25 18.91 -3.86
N LEU A 87 -12.52 18.37 -2.89
CA LEU A 87 -11.07 18.22 -2.95
C LEU A 87 -10.65 17.26 -4.08
N GLN A 88 -11.42 16.18 -4.31
CA GLN A 88 -11.20 15.27 -5.42
C GLN A 88 -11.32 15.99 -6.78
N LYS A 89 -12.35 16.82 -6.97
CA LYS A 89 -12.54 17.62 -8.18
C LYS A 89 -11.41 18.63 -8.36
N GLU A 90 -11.06 19.37 -7.32
CA GLU A 90 -10.00 20.37 -7.36
C GLU A 90 -8.64 19.78 -7.72
N VAL A 91 -8.28 18.61 -7.18
CA VAL A 91 -6.99 17.95 -7.51
C VAL A 91 -6.99 17.35 -8.91
N LEU A 92 -8.14 16.88 -9.42
CA LEU A 92 -8.27 16.42 -10.81
C LEU A 92 -8.13 17.61 -11.79
N ASP A 93 -8.81 18.74 -11.55
CA ASP A 93 -8.67 19.97 -12.35
C ASP A 93 -7.21 20.48 -12.37
N PHE A 94 -6.56 20.44 -11.22
CA PHE A 94 -5.15 20.78 -11.10
C PHE A 94 -4.27 19.85 -11.94
N ALA A 95 -4.52 18.54 -11.88
CA ALA A 95 -3.77 17.55 -12.64
C ALA A 95 -3.95 17.71 -14.15
N TYR A 96 -5.15 18.02 -14.64
CA TYR A 96 -5.37 18.36 -16.06
C TYR A 96 -4.60 19.62 -16.46
N THR A 97 -4.65 20.67 -15.63
CA THR A 97 -3.97 21.94 -15.91
C THR A 97 -2.44 21.78 -15.98
N HIS A 98 -1.87 20.88 -15.18
CA HIS A 98 -0.43 20.63 -15.11
C HIS A 98 0.02 19.41 -15.90
N GLU A 99 -0.84 18.83 -16.72
CA GLU A 99 -0.57 17.67 -17.55
C GLU A 99 -0.01 16.48 -16.77
N LEU A 100 -0.49 16.26 -15.53
CA LEU A 100 -0.09 15.15 -14.69
C LEU A 100 -0.85 13.87 -15.05
N CYS A 101 -0.27 12.70 -14.73
CA CYS A 101 -0.95 11.40 -14.79
C CYS A 101 -1.57 11.09 -13.43
N LEU A 102 -2.70 11.71 -13.10
CA LEU A 102 -3.47 11.45 -11.88
C LEU A 102 -4.76 10.69 -12.23
N GLY A 103 -5.05 9.63 -11.48
CA GLY A 103 -6.25 8.85 -11.78
C GLY A 103 -6.49 7.74 -10.79
N GLY A 104 -7.06 6.63 -11.26
CA GLY A 104 -7.34 5.49 -10.40
C GLY A 104 -8.03 4.34 -11.11
N LEU A 105 -8.11 3.24 -10.40
CA LEU A 105 -8.82 2.03 -10.84
C LEU A 105 -10.28 2.09 -10.41
N TYR A 106 -11.19 1.92 -11.36
CA TYR A 106 -12.61 1.77 -11.09
C TYR A 106 -13.22 0.72 -12.02
N GLU A 107 -13.96 -0.22 -11.49
CA GLU A 107 -14.59 -1.34 -12.22
C GLU A 107 -13.64 -2.05 -13.20
N GLY A 108 -12.40 -2.27 -12.77
CA GLY A 108 -11.39 -2.97 -13.58
C GLY A 108 -10.72 -2.14 -14.67
N LYS A 109 -11.11 -0.88 -14.84
CA LYS A 109 -10.58 0.07 -15.83
C LYS A 109 -9.71 1.10 -15.13
N TRP A 110 -8.68 1.56 -15.84
CA TRP A 110 -7.82 2.63 -15.36
C TRP A 110 -8.23 3.98 -15.96
N TYR A 111 -8.44 4.95 -15.12
CA TYR A 111 -8.77 6.33 -15.51
C TYR A 111 -7.59 7.23 -15.18
N THR A 112 -7.26 8.18 -16.05
CA THR A 112 -6.16 9.12 -15.86
C THR A 112 -6.42 10.46 -16.53
N THR A 113 -5.90 11.54 -15.93
CA THR A 113 -6.01 12.90 -16.49
C THR A 113 -5.13 13.11 -17.73
N ASN A 114 -4.17 12.23 -18.01
CA ASN A 114 -3.32 12.30 -19.20
C ASN A 114 -3.07 10.91 -19.80
N PRO A 115 -4.00 10.39 -20.62
CA PRO A 115 -3.88 9.05 -21.20
C PRO A 115 -2.64 8.87 -22.10
N GLU A 116 -2.24 9.86 -22.87
CA GLU A 116 -1.10 9.77 -23.77
C GLU A 116 0.22 9.65 -23.00
N LYS A 117 0.43 10.50 -21.99
CA LYS A 117 1.58 10.45 -21.11
C LYS A 117 1.60 9.12 -20.32
N GLN A 118 0.44 8.68 -19.83
CA GLN A 118 0.29 7.40 -19.13
C GLN A 118 0.74 6.22 -19.99
N LEU A 119 0.29 6.13 -21.25
CA LEU A 119 0.72 5.10 -22.19
C LEU A 119 2.23 5.13 -22.43
N SER A 120 2.80 6.33 -22.56
CA SER A 120 4.26 6.49 -22.72
C SER A 120 5.02 5.95 -21.51
N ARG A 121 4.55 6.20 -20.29
CA ARG A 121 5.15 5.70 -19.05
C ARG A 121 5.02 4.18 -18.89
N TRP A 122 3.95 3.60 -19.43
CA TRP A 122 3.71 2.14 -19.41
C TRP A 122 4.40 1.38 -20.53
N LYS A 123 4.98 2.06 -21.51
CA LYS A 123 5.69 1.42 -22.63
C LYS A 123 6.77 0.45 -22.11
N GLY A 124 6.71 -0.79 -22.59
CA GLY A 124 7.59 -1.87 -22.14
C GLY A 124 7.14 -2.56 -20.85
N LYS A 125 6.01 -2.15 -20.28
CA LYS A 125 5.41 -2.72 -19.07
C LYS A 125 4.00 -3.24 -19.32
N GLU A 126 3.61 -3.44 -20.57
CA GLU A 126 2.22 -3.75 -21.00
C GLU A 126 1.69 -5.03 -20.35
N GLN A 127 2.57 -5.97 -20.01
CA GLN A 127 2.18 -7.20 -19.29
C GLN A 127 1.70 -6.93 -17.87
N LEU A 128 2.19 -5.86 -17.23
CA LEU A 128 1.81 -5.45 -15.88
C LEU A 128 0.53 -4.60 -15.89
N PHE A 129 0.27 -3.89 -16.98
CA PHE A 129 -0.82 -2.93 -17.12
C PHE A 129 -1.82 -3.36 -18.22
N ARG A 130 -2.33 -4.58 -18.14
CA ARG A 130 -3.38 -5.11 -19.06
C ARG A 130 -4.75 -4.44 -18.85
N ARG A 131 -4.77 -3.20 -18.39
CA ARG A 131 -6.00 -2.49 -18.05
C ARG A 131 -6.43 -1.61 -19.22
N GLU A 132 -7.73 -1.54 -19.46
CA GLU A 132 -8.30 -0.57 -20.37
C GLU A 132 -8.08 0.83 -19.80
N LEU A 133 -7.50 1.74 -20.60
CA LEU A 133 -7.17 3.09 -20.19
C LEU A 133 -8.21 4.08 -20.69
N HIS A 134 -8.71 4.91 -19.80
CA HIS A 134 -9.73 5.92 -20.07
C HIS A 134 -9.31 7.30 -19.53
N ASP A 135 -9.94 8.35 -20.07
CA ASP A 135 -9.86 9.69 -19.49
C ASP A 135 -10.52 9.76 -18.10
N ALA A 136 -9.95 10.57 -17.20
CA ALA A 136 -10.40 10.69 -15.81
C ALA A 136 -11.75 11.42 -15.64
N GLY A 137 -12.43 11.85 -16.69
CA GLY A 137 -13.71 12.54 -16.58
C GLY A 137 -14.77 11.82 -15.75
N MET A 138 -14.78 10.49 -15.74
CA MET A 138 -15.66 9.69 -14.89
C MET A 138 -15.38 9.87 -13.39
N LEU A 139 -14.14 10.11 -13.00
CA LEU A 139 -13.74 10.23 -11.59
C LEU A 139 -14.28 11.49 -10.90
N TYR A 140 -14.86 12.43 -11.64
CA TYR A 140 -15.55 13.58 -11.05
C TYR A 140 -16.82 13.21 -10.30
N GLU A 141 -17.45 12.11 -10.67
CA GLU A 141 -18.75 11.67 -10.15
C GLU A 141 -18.64 10.41 -9.26
N ILE A 142 -17.47 9.77 -9.24
CA ILE A 142 -17.24 8.53 -8.50
C ILE A 142 -16.44 8.84 -7.23
N PRO A 143 -16.96 8.50 -6.03
CA PRO A 143 -16.19 8.66 -4.80
C PRO A 143 -14.99 7.71 -4.80
N MET A 144 -13.78 8.25 -4.71
CA MET A 144 -12.54 7.48 -4.68
C MET A 144 -11.98 7.38 -3.25
N HIS A 145 -11.49 6.22 -2.87
CA HIS A 145 -10.77 6.03 -1.60
C HIS A 145 -9.39 6.71 -1.63
N ALA A 146 -8.77 6.67 -2.79
CA ALA A 146 -7.48 7.27 -3.10
C ALA A 146 -7.42 7.52 -4.60
N LEU A 147 -6.61 8.49 -5.03
CA LEU A 147 -6.16 8.58 -6.41
C LEU A 147 -4.71 8.09 -6.48
N SER A 148 -4.29 7.69 -7.67
CA SER A 148 -2.93 7.26 -7.94
C SER A 148 -2.28 8.23 -8.91
N LEU A 149 -1.14 8.76 -8.53
CA LEU A 149 -0.30 9.60 -9.36
C LEU A 149 0.79 8.72 -9.97
N ASP A 150 0.69 8.41 -11.26
CA ASP A 150 1.76 7.75 -12.00
C ASP A 150 2.60 8.81 -12.73
N ASP A 151 3.32 9.60 -11.96
CA ASP A 151 4.12 10.72 -12.45
C ASP A 151 5.44 10.82 -11.68
N THR A 152 6.17 11.93 -11.83
CA THR A 152 7.48 12.16 -11.20
C THR A 152 7.37 12.48 -9.72
N VAL A 153 8.50 12.48 -9.03
CA VAL A 153 8.62 12.91 -7.62
C VAL A 153 8.20 14.37 -7.47
N GLU A 154 8.58 15.23 -8.45
CA GLU A 154 8.22 16.65 -8.48
C GLU A 154 6.71 16.84 -8.59
N ALA A 155 6.01 16.01 -9.37
CA ALA A 155 4.55 16.04 -9.49
C ALA A 155 3.87 15.69 -8.15
N ALA A 156 4.39 14.69 -7.43
CA ALA A 156 3.89 14.33 -6.10
C ALA A 156 4.08 15.49 -5.10
N ARG A 157 5.26 16.13 -5.11
CA ARG A 157 5.54 17.29 -4.28
C ARG A 157 4.62 18.46 -4.63
N LEU A 158 4.42 18.73 -5.92
CA LEU A 158 3.55 19.80 -6.41
C LEU A 158 2.11 19.63 -5.90
N ILE A 159 1.56 18.42 -5.91
CA ILE A 159 0.22 18.13 -5.34
C ILE A 159 0.24 18.38 -3.82
N ALA A 160 1.20 17.85 -3.08
CA ALA A 160 1.26 18.00 -1.63
C ALA A 160 1.37 19.47 -1.18
N GLU A 161 2.12 20.30 -1.91
CA GLU A 161 2.28 21.73 -1.63
C GLU A 161 1.01 22.55 -1.90
N ASN A 162 0.23 22.20 -2.94
CA ASN A 162 -0.99 22.91 -3.30
C ASN A 162 -2.24 22.38 -2.58
N PHE A 163 -2.21 21.16 -2.05
CA PHE A 163 -3.35 20.53 -1.38
C PHE A 163 -2.96 20.00 0.01
N PRO A 164 -2.87 20.87 1.04
CA PRO A 164 -2.45 20.45 2.40
C PRO A 164 -3.40 19.45 3.08
N GLY A 165 -4.63 19.30 2.56
CA GLY A 165 -5.58 18.26 2.97
C GLY A 165 -5.24 16.87 2.41
N LEU A 166 -4.28 16.76 1.49
CA LEU A 166 -3.81 15.53 0.89
C LEU A 166 -2.35 15.25 1.26
N ARG A 167 -1.98 13.99 1.19
CA ARG A 167 -0.58 13.54 1.21
C ARG A 167 -0.31 12.65 0.01
N THR A 168 0.97 12.59 -0.38
CA THR A 168 1.43 11.87 -1.56
C THR A 168 2.61 10.95 -1.20
N PRO A 169 2.38 9.87 -0.41
CA PRO A 169 3.44 8.91 -0.10
C PRO A 169 3.98 8.31 -1.39
N LEU A 170 5.29 8.48 -1.62
CA LEU A 170 5.96 8.00 -2.81
C LEU A 170 6.05 6.47 -2.81
N MET A 171 5.76 5.87 -3.95
CA MET A 171 6.00 4.45 -4.23
C MET A 171 7.46 4.18 -4.60
N ASN A 172 8.10 5.15 -5.25
CA ASN A 172 9.50 5.05 -5.65
C ASN A 172 10.16 6.44 -5.65
N GLU A 173 11.27 6.56 -4.93
CA GLU A 173 12.00 7.83 -4.76
C GLU A 173 12.73 8.31 -6.02
N ILE A 174 12.93 7.45 -7.01
CA ILE A 174 13.66 7.75 -8.25
C ILE A 174 12.68 8.00 -9.41
N THR A 175 11.76 7.07 -9.62
CA THR A 175 10.84 7.13 -10.78
C THR A 175 9.53 7.85 -10.48
N GLY A 176 9.28 8.17 -9.21
CA GLY A 176 8.04 8.75 -8.73
C GLY A 176 6.95 7.70 -8.57
N GLY A 177 5.72 8.14 -8.80
CA GLY A 177 4.52 7.40 -8.44
C GLY A 177 4.16 7.63 -6.97
N ALA A 178 2.91 7.94 -6.71
CA ALA A 178 2.42 8.18 -5.35
C ALA A 178 0.93 7.85 -5.26
N ASP A 179 0.49 7.44 -4.06
CA ASP A 179 -0.93 7.51 -3.74
C ASP A 179 -1.29 8.94 -3.32
N VAL A 180 -2.47 9.41 -3.70
CA VAL A 180 -3.01 10.70 -3.28
C VAL A 180 -4.19 10.42 -2.36
N ILE A 181 -3.98 10.64 -1.07
CA ILE A 181 -4.91 10.27 0.00
C ILE A 181 -5.12 11.43 0.97
N PRO A 182 -6.21 11.44 1.77
CA PRO A 182 -6.36 12.37 2.88
C PRO A 182 -5.13 12.40 3.79
N SER A 183 -4.67 13.58 4.18
CA SER A 183 -3.39 13.78 4.87
C SER A 183 -3.28 13.05 6.23
N TYR A 184 -4.40 12.75 6.88
CA TYR A 184 -4.46 12.04 8.16
C TYR A 184 -4.46 10.50 8.03
N LEU A 185 -4.59 9.97 6.81
CA LEU A 185 -4.59 8.52 6.58
C LEU A 185 -3.17 8.00 6.42
N SER A 186 -2.94 6.80 6.96
CA SER A 186 -1.72 6.01 6.78
C SER A 186 -1.99 4.54 7.10
N LYS A 187 -1.05 3.65 6.77
CA LYS A 187 -1.11 2.25 7.21
C LYS A 187 -1.13 2.16 8.74
N ALA A 188 -0.38 3.03 9.44
CA ALA A 188 -0.39 3.10 10.91
C ALA A 188 -1.76 3.51 11.48
N TYR A 189 -2.45 4.46 10.82
CA TYR A 189 -3.83 4.81 11.18
C TYR A 189 -4.76 3.59 11.07
N GLY A 190 -4.69 2.87 9.94
CA GLY A 190 -5.48 1.65 9.76
C GLY A 190 -5.16 0.58 10.80
N LEU A 191 -3.87 0.38 11.10
CA LEU A 191 -3.44 -0.56 12.13
C LEU A 191 -3.97 -0.18 13.52
N THR A 192 -4.02 1.11 13.86
CA THR A 192 -4.63 1.58 15.11
C THR A 192 -6.10 1.13 15.25
N LEU A 193 -6.87 1.18 14.17
CA LEU A 193 -8.27 0.74 14.17
C LEU A 193 -8.40 -0.76 14.40
N LEU A 194 -7.56 -1.57 13.74
CA LEU A 194 -7.51 -3.02 13.94
C LEU A 194 -7.12 -3.40 15.36
N LEU A 195 -6.06 -2.78 15.88
CA LEU A 195 -5.59 -3.04 17.24
C LEU A 195 -6.66 -2.68 18.28
N LYS A 196 -7.33 -1.55 18.10
CA LYS A 196 -8.47 -1.16 18.95
C LYS A 196 -9.61 -2.17 18.89
N HIS A 197 -9.95 -2.67 17.70
CA HIS A 197 -10.99 -3.69 17.51
C HIS A 197 -10.65 -4.98 18.26
N TRP A 198 -9.39 -5.39 18.24
CA TRP A 198 -8.92 -6.62 18.90
C TRP A 198 -8.53 -6.46 20.38
N GLY A 199 -8.57 -5.24 20.93
CA GLY A 199 -8.14 -4.96 22.30
C GLY A 199 -6.63 -5.17 22.52
N LEU A 200 -5.82 -4.91 21.49
CA LEU A 200 -4.37 -5.06 21.45
C LEU A 200 -3.69 -3.69 21.34
N GLY A 201 -2.37 -3.66 21.60
CA GLY A 201 -1.55 -2.47 21.47
C GLY A 201 -0.39 -2.65 20.49
N PHE A 202 0.24 -1.55 20.12
CA PHE A 202 1.40 -1.56 19.22
C PHE A 202 2.57 -2.42 19.75
N ALA A 203 2.77 -2.48 21.07
CA ALA A 203 3.81 -3.31 21.69
C ALA A 203 3.66 -4.83 21.39
N GLU A 204 2.48 -5.27 20.98
CA GLU A 204 2.18 -6.66 20.61
C GLU A 204 2.21 -6.88 19.08
N THR A 205 2.69 -5.89 18.32
CA THR A 205 2.67 -5.88 16.87
C THR A 205 4.08 -5.93 16.30
N ALA A 206 4.29 -6.75 15.26
CA ALA A 206 5.40 -6.61 14.35
C ALA A 206 4.90 -6.08 13.00
N ALA A 207 5.65 -5.18 12.38
CA ALA A 207 5.35 -4.63 11.07
C ALA A 207 6.53 -4.85 10.11
N VAL A 208 6.23 -5.25 8.87
CA VAL A 208 7.24 -5.48 7.82
C VAL A 208 6.85 -4.68 6.58
N GLY A 209 7.80 -3.94 6.00
CA GLY A 209 7.56 -3.12 4.81
C GLY A 209 8.83 -2.78 4.05
N ASP A 210 8.70 -2.08 2.91
CA ASP A 210 9.83 -1.74 2.02
C ASP A 210 9.85 -0.28 1.57
N SER A 211 8.76 0.47 1.70
CA SER A 211 8.64 1.82 1.10
C SER A 211 8.18 2.89 2.10
N MET A 212 8.16 4.16 1.66
CA MET A 212 7.89 5.29 2.55
C MET A 212 6.47 5.32 3.15
N ASN A 213 5.49 4.67 2.52
CA ASN A 213 4.14 4.55 3.09
C ASN A 213 4.07 3.56 4.28
N ASP A 214 5.17 2.80 4.53
CA ASP A 214 5.31 1.88 5.66
C ASP A 214 5.94 2.55 6.88
N LEU A 215 6.60 3.71 6.70
CA LEU A 215 7.44 4.32 7.73
C LEU A 215 6.70 4.49 9.07
N GLU A 216 5.52 5.07 9.04
CA GLU A 216 4.73 5.30 10.25
C GLU A 216 4.30 3.99 10.94
N MET A 217 4.01 2.96 10.12
CA MET A 217 3.63 1.64 10.61
C MET A 217 4.83 0.93 11.26
N ILE A 218 6.01 0.99 10.64
CA ILE A 218 7.27 0.45 11.15
C ILE A 218 7.65 1.12 12.47
N GLN A 219 7.58 2.47 12.54
CA GLN A 219 7.92 3.23 13.74
C GLN A 219 6.94 3.03 14.90
N ALA A 220 5.66 2.78 14.59
CA ALA A 220 4.63 2.60 15.63
C ALA A 220 4.63 1.18 16.21
N ALA A 221 5.02 0.16 15.44
CA ALA A 221 5.01 -1.24 15.87
C ALA A 221 5.95 -1.50 17.05
N GLY A 222 5.67 -2.54 17.83
CA GLY A 222 6.57 -3.03 18.89
C GLY A 222 7.88 -3.60 18.34
N VAL A 223 7.84 -4.11 17.08
CA VAL A 223 9.03 -4.47 16.30
C VAL A 223 8.80 -4.05 14.85
N GLY A 224 9.54 -3.07 14.38
CA GLY A 224 9.53 -2.61 12.99
C GLY A 224 10.63 -3.26 12.17
N ILE A 225 10.30 -3.85 11.03
CA ILE A 225 11.24 -4.57 10.16
C ILE A 225 11.21 -3.97 8.75
N ALA A 226 12.35 -3.56 8.24
CA ALA A 226 12.51 -3.14 6.85
C ALA A 226 13.04 -4.29 6.00
N MET A 227 12.47 -4.47 4.81
CA MET A 227 13.00 -5.40 3.81
C MET A 227 14.36 -4.97 3.29
N GLY A 228 15.22 -5.93 2.91
CA GLY A 228 16.54 -5.66 2.34
C GLY A 228 16.51 -4.87 1.03
N ASN A 229 15.43 -5.01 0.25
CA ASN A 229 15.14 -4.20 -0.95
C ASN A 229 14.45 -2.86 -0.63
N GLY A 230 14.17 -2.57 0.64
CA GLY A 230 13.47 -1.35 1.05
C GLY A 230 14.31 -0.08 0.91
N VAL A 231 13.64 1.07 0.97
CA VAL A 231 14.28 2.40 0.89
C VAL A 231 15.14 2.68 2.12
N SER A 232 16.19 3.52 1.94
CA SER A 232 17.18 3.79 3.00
C SER A 232 16.54 4.37 4.26
N ALA A 233 15.63 5.33 4.10
CA ALA A 233 14.97 5.96 5.24
C ALA A 233 14.15 4.96 6.09
N LEU A 234 13.53 3.96 5.46
CA LEU A 234 12.82 2.92 6.18
C LEU A 234 13.78 2.00 6.95
N LYS A 235 14.92 1.63 6.33
CA LYS A 235 15.96 0.81 6.97
C LYS A 235 16.58 1.50 8.19
N GLU A 236 16.75 2.82 8.11
CA GLU A 236 17.29 3.63 9.22
C GLU A 236 16.29 3.72 10.39
N ALA A 237 14.99 3.63 10.12
CA ALA A 237 13.93 3.74 11.11
C ALA A 237 13.51 2.39 11.74
N ALA A 238 13.90 1.28 11.12
CA ALA A 238 13.51 -0.07 11.56
C ALA A 238 14.39 -0.62 12.69
N ASP A 239 13.80 -1.44 13.56
CA ASP A 239 14.53 -2.19 14.59
C ASP A 239 15.42 -3.29 13.99
N PHE A 240 15.00 -3.85 12.84
CA PHE A 240 15.73 -4.89 12.13
C PHE A 240 15.60 -4.71 10.62
N VAL A 241 16.69 -4.91 9.90
CA VAL A 241 16.69 -4.97 8.42
C VAL A 241 16.89 -6.42 8.01
N THR A 242 15.87 -7.01 7.38
CA THR A 242 15.94 -8.38 6.88
C THR A 242 16.61 -8.43 5.49
N ALA A 243 16.68 -9.61 4.88
CA ALA A 243 17.24 -9.79 3.54
C ALA A 243 16.30 -9.20 2.45
N ASP A 244 16.83 -9.13 1.21
CA ASP A 244 16.02 -8.84 0.02
C ASP A 244 14.89 -9.86 -0.13
N ILE A 245 13.76 -9.47 -0.71
CA ILE A 245 12.62 -10.36 -0.95
C ILE A 245 13.02 -11.61 -1.75
N SER A 246 13.97 -11.47 -2.69
CA SER A 246 14.52 -12.59 -3.49
C SER A 246 15.46 -13.51 -2.70
N GLU A 247 15.84 -13.12 -1.49
CA GLU A 247 16.76 -13.85 -0.59
C GLU A 247 16.07 -14.31 0.70
N ASP A 248 14.81 -14.73 0.58
CA ASP A 248 13.97 -15.19 1.69
C ASP A 248 13.67 -14.11 2.77
N GLY A 249 13.63 -12.83 2.38
CA GLY A 249 13.53 -11.70 3.30
C GLY A 249 12.38 -11.81 4.29
N LEU A 250 11.15 -12.13 3.84
CA LEU A 250 10.00 -12.28 4.74
C LEU A 250 10.18 -13.47 5.69
N LYS A 251 10.65 -14.61 5.21
CA LYS A 251 10.92 -15.76 6.06
C LYS A 251 11.93 -15.41 7.16
N ARG A 252 13.04 -14.74 6.82
CA ARG A 252 14.06 -14.32 7.79
C ARG A 252 13.52 -13.28 8.81
N ALA A 253 12.62 -12.41 8.37
CA ALA A 253 11.92 -11.51 9.30
C ALA A 253 11.10 -12.29 10.34
N LEU A 254 10.39 -13.34 9.92
CA LEU A 254 9.59 -14.17 10.82
C LEU A 254 10.46 -15.09 11.71
N GLU A 255 11.65 -15.50 11.24
CA GLU A 255 12.66 -16.19 12.06
C GLU A 255 13.20 -15.25 13.16
N TYR A 256 13.53 -13.99 12.82
CA TYR A 256 13.96 -12.98 13.78
C TYR A 256 12.90 -12.72 14.87
N LEU A 257 11.62 -12.75 14.51
CA LEU A 257 10.50 -12.62 15.44
C LEU A 257 10.20 -13.88 16.25
N GLU A 258 10.97 -14.96 16.08
CA GLU A 258 10.77 -16.27 16.69
C GLU A 258 9.38 -16.89 16.40
N LEU A 259 8.77 -16.53 15.27
CA LEU A 259 7.46 -17.03 14.86
C LEU A 259 7.52 -18.36 14.09
N LEU A 260 8.70 -18.75 13.56
CA LEU A 260 8.91 -19.96 12.76
C LEU A 260 9.56 -21.13 13.52
N SER A 261 9.66 -21.04 14.82
CA SER A 261 10.20 -22.14 15.66
C SER A 261 9.21 -23.28 15.81
#